data_d78adeb8fc7f03b4a09f16b92586c46b
#
_entry.id   d78adeb8fc7f03b4a09f16b92586c46b
#
_cell.length_a   1.000
_cell.length_b   1.000
_cell.length_c   1.000
_cell.angle_alpha   90.00
_cell.angle_beta   90.00
_cell.angle_gamma   90.00
#
_symmetry.space_group_name_H-M   'P 1'
#
loop_
_entity.id
_entity.type
_entity.pdbx_description
1 polymer ?
#
loop_
_entity_poly.entity_id
_entity_poly.type
_entity_poly.pdbx_seq_one_letter_code
_entity_poly.pdbx_strand_id
1 'polypeptide(L)'
;MTFRWQTDWFQDCMPLFSCLLEEAERIAAGKTGDFGKMGDLLGEIENICDPVEELKNCHYAGQMMNVRSALLDLTQTDQKAELASYTLLPFLWELREEIYFWGCVAEDIEKRQVYWQEEFVSHHRRVNPRRIEQKKVTIFIPACNHLEYTKQCVESVLRHTDLRECELLLLDHGSKDETAAYFHTIPNAKVIRFRENVGMLMFSVAFRACCGQYLAFVSNDTIVTEGWLSHLLDCLEREENALSATPVTPFTSNCQGIAPCPLEGLDEFAKDFYEKRKGNWRHRARIMPVIGVYDVEKLDAMGFGDRWFQTMEFWDDDVSLRARRKGFRQFLCTDVYCHHFGSVTGGVAWGHTLAAGRELFLQKHGVDAWGQGFCRSEDMMALLPEMELPETSISFLAVDCGIGDSIFEVQNYLKEQGKQVQTYALSEVEGYRGDVFPFVQGWHTAVEGTAAALTNAFAERRFSLILTEKSGLSGEILAERLLPGGYVLAMDSELTKYLRLAGRKGHWSLWQKM
;
A
#
# COMPACT_ATOMS: atom_id res chain seq x y z
N MET A 1 -4.35 -21.37 -12.61
CA MET A 1 -3.50 -20.24 -13.06
C MET A 1 -3.15 -20.48 -14.50
N THR A 2 -3.41 -19.54 -15.39
CA THR A 2 -3.16 -19.68 -16.83
C THR A 2 -2.09 -18.68 -17.21
N PHE A 3 -1.01 -19.14 -17.85
CA PHE A 3 0.01 -18.29 -18.43
C PHE A 3 -0.39 -18.01 -19.88
N ARG A 4 -0.78 -16.79 -20.19
CA ARG A 4 -1.30 -16.42 -21.52
C ARG A 4 -0.17 -16.28 -22.55
N TRP A 5 0.95 -15.73 -22.12
CA TRP A 5 2.09 -15.47 -22.97
C TRP A 5 3.19 -16.49 -22.68
N GLN A 6 3.40 -17.42 -23.57
CA GLN A 6 4.36 -18.50 -23.38
C GLN A 6 5.31 -18.56 -24.59
N THR A 7 6.58 -18.33 -24.30
CA THR A 7 7.68 -18.64 -25.23
C THR A 7 7.97 -20.15 -25.17
N ASP A 8 8.63 -20.71 -26.22
CA ASP A 8 8.93 -22.14 -26.25
C ASP A 8 9.75 -22.55 -25.02
N TRP A 9 10.79 -21.79 -24.70
CA TRP A 9 11.62 -22.07 -23.51
C TRP A 9 10.85 -22.00 -22.18
N PHE A 10 9.86 -21.11 -22.06
CA PHE A 10 9.03 -21.03 -20.87
C PHE A 10 8.09 -22.25 -20.75
N GLN A 11 7.58 -22.75 -21.88
CA GLN A 11 6.80 -23.98 -21.93
C GLN A 11 7.61 -25.19 -21.45
N ASP A 12 8.90 -25.24 -21.76
CA ASP A 12 9.81 -26.28 -21.28
C ASP A 12 10.07 -26.20 -19.78
N CYS A 13 10.09 -25.00 -19.19
CA CYS A 13 10.24 -24.80 -17.74
C CYS A 13 9.00 -25.21 -16.93
N MET A 14 7.80 -25.07 -17.46
CA MET A 14 6.55 -25.24 -16.71
C MET A 14 6.34 -26.62 -16.09
N PRO A 15 6.61 -27.75 -16.79
CA PRO A 15 6.53 -29.08 -16.18
C PRO A 15 7.51 -29.25 -15.00
N LEU A 16 8.71 -28.66 -15.11
CA LEU A 16 9.74 -28.71 -14.06
C LEU A 16 9.28 -27.96 -12.82
N PHE A 17 8.73 -26.74 -12.99
CA PHE A 17 8.12 -25.99 -11.88
C PHE A 17 6.95 -26.73 -11.23
N SER A 18 6.11 -27.36 -12.03
CA SER A 18 4.99 -28.16 -11.49
C SER A 18 5.47 -29.28 -10.59
N CYS A 19 6.50 -30.03 -11.04
CA CYS A 19 7.12 -31.07 -10.22
C CYS A 19 7.78 -30.54 -8.94
N LEU A 20 8.49 -29.38 -9.04
CA LEU A 20 9.11 -28.75 -7.88
C LEU A 20 8.07 -28.31 -6.84
N LEU A 21 7.00 -27.65 -7.28
CA LEU A 21 5.92 -27.19 -6.41
C LEU A 21 5.19 -28.37 -5.75
N GLU A 22 4.89 -29.44 -6.49
CA GLU A 22 4.28 -30.67 -5.95
C GLU A 22 5.16 -31.29 -4.85
N GLU A 23 6.48 -31.39 -5.08
CA GLU A 23 7.40 -31.90 -4.04
C GLU A 23 7.47 -30.98 -2.82
N ALA A 24 7.54 -29.67 -3.03
CA ALA A 24 7.54 -28.71 -1.94
C ALA A 24 6.24 -28.76 -1.11
N GLU A 25 5.08 -28.90 -1.77
CA GLU A 25 3.78 -29.07 -1.11
C GLU A 25 3.70 -30.39 -0.33
N ARG A 26 4.30 -31.48 -0.85
CA ARG A 26 4.40 -32.75 -0.12
C ARG A 26 5.22 -32.59 1.16
N ILE A 27 6.34 -31.91 1.11
CA ILE A 27 7.19 -31.64 2.29
C ILE A 27 6.43 -30.76 3.27
N ALA A 28 5.80 -29.70 2.81
CA ALA A 28 4.97 -28.81 3.63
C ALA A 28 3.78 -29.53 4.30
N ALA A 29 3.29 -30.59 3.68
CA ALA A 29 2.28 -31.48 4.26
C ALA A 29 2.84 -32.57 5.20
N GLY A 30 4.10 -32.48 5.59
CA GLY A 30 4.76 -33.44 6.50
C GLY A 30 5.17 -34.77 5.86
N LYS A 31 5.18 -34.87 4.53
CA LYS A 31 5.62 -36.06 3.80
C LYS A 31 7.11 -35.98 3.45
N THR A 32 7.72 -37.13 3.23
CA THR A 32 9.11 -37.21 2.75
C THR A 32 9.24 -36.59 1.35
N GLY A 33 10.23 -35.72 1.14
CA GLY A 33 10.56 -35.13 -0.14
C GLY A 33 11.87 -35.71 -0.69
N ASP A 34 12.01 -35.65 -2.02
CA ASP A 34 13.23 -36.02 -2.72
C ASP A 34 14.04 -34.76 -3.06
N PHE A 35 14.95 -34.40 -2.14
CA PHE A 35 15.79 -33.19 -2.29
C PHE A 35 16.79 -33.30 -3.44
N GLY A 36 17.26 -34.51 -3.77
CA GLY A 36 18.13 -34.76 -4.92
C GLY A 36 17.41 -34.41 -6.22
N LYS A 37 16.22 -35.00 -6.41
CA LYS A 37 15.35 -34.71 -7.54
C LYS A 37 15.01 -33.22 -7.67
N MET A 38 14.71 -32.54 -6.55
CA MET A 38 14.42 -31.09 -6.56
C MET A 38 15.63 -30.27 -6.99
N GLY A 39 16.85 -30.67 -6.56
CA GLY A 39 18.09 -30.06 -6.99
C GLY A 39 18.34 -30.21 -8.50
N ASP A 40 18.09 -31.40 -9.06
CA ASP A 40 18.23 -31.69 -10.49
C ASP A 40 17.22 -30.86 -11.31
N LEU A 41 15.94 -30.85 -10.93
CA LEU A 41 14.90 -30.05 -11.58
C LEU A 41 15.24 -28.55 -11.59
N LEU A 42 15.77 -28.04 -10.49
CA LEU A 42 16.18 -26.64 -10.40
C LEU A 42 17.37 -26.34 -11.32
N GLY A 43 18.32 -27.29 -11.45
CA GLY A 43 19.43 -27.20 -12.41
C GLY A 43 18.98 -27.22 -13.87
N GLU A 44 17.95 -27.99 -14.21
CA GLU A 44 17.37 -28.00 -15.55
C GLU A 44 16.67 -26.64 -15.85
N ILE A 45 15.91 -26.07 -14.90
CA ILE A 45 15.30 -24.73 -15.06
C ILE A 45 16.38 -23.68 -15.29
N GLU A 46 17.46 -23.70 -14.52
CA GLU A 46 18.58 -22.77 -14.65
C GLU A 46 19.23 -22.87 -16.04
N ASN A 47 19.49 -24.08 -16.53
CA ASN A 47 20.03 -24.30 -17.87
C ASN A 47 19.12 -23.75 -18.99
N ILE A 48 17.82 -23.77 -18.81
CA ILE A 48 16.86 -23.21 -19.78
C ILE A 48 16.80 -21.68 -19.68
N CYS A 49 16.84 -21.11 -18.46
CA CYS A 49 16.65 -19.70 -18.21
C CYS A 49 17.91 -18.84 -18.36
N ASP A 50 19.11 -19.35 -18.04
CA ASP A 50 20.37 -18.60 -18.08
C ASP A 50 20.70 -17.98 -19.46
N PRO A 51 20.38 -18.64 -20.60
CA PRO A 51 20.57 -18.03 -21.91
C PRO A 51 19.57 -16.90 -22.25
N VAL A 52 18.50 -16.73 -21.48
CA VAL A 52 17.43 -15.79 -21.79
C VAL A 52 17.86 -14.36 -21.41
N GLU A 53 17.99 -13.51 -22.43
CA GLU A 53 18.53 -12.14 -22.28
C GLU A 53 17.64 -11.26 -21.37
N GLU A 54 16.33 -11.41 -21.50
CA GLU A 54 15.32 -10.66 -20.74
C GLU A 54 15.43 -10.89 -19.22
N LEU A 55 15.95 -12.05 -18.81
CA LEU A 55 16.12 -12.39 -17.39
C LEU A 55 17.41 -11.85 -16.77
N LYS A 56 18.32 -11.28 -17.55
CA LYS A 56 19.60 -10.77 -17.02
C LYS A 56 19.48 -9.48 -16.21
N ASN A 57 18.43 -8.71 -16.42
CA ASN A 57 18.21 -7.41 -15.81
C ASN A 57 17.14 -7.43 -14.71
N CYS A 58 16.74 -8.60 -14.24
CA CYS A 58 15.77 -8.78 -13.17
C CYS A 58 16.37 -9.54 -11.96
N HIS A 59 15.55 -9.84 -10.96
CA HIS A 59 16.00 -10.57 -9.76
C HIS A 59 16.07 -12.10 -9.93
N TYR A 60 16.00 -12.63 -11.14
CA TYR A 60 16.00 -14.07 -11.42
C TYR A 60 17.14 -14.82 -10.72
N ALA A 61 18.40 -14.38 -10.92
CA ALA A 61 19.57 -15.04 -10.33
C ALA A 61 19.53 -15.05 -8.80
N GLY A 62 19.14 -13.95 -8.18
CA GLY A 62 18.96 -13.84 -6.72
C GLY A 62 17.85 -14.75 -6.22
N GLN A 63 16.72 -14.83 -6.92
CA GLN A 63 15.63 -15.75 -6.60
C GLN A 63 16.04 -17.23 -6.73
N MET A 64 16.80 -17.57 -7.75
CA MET A 64 17.37 -18.91 -7.88
C MET A 64 18.26 -19.28 -6.69
N MET A 65 19.13 -18.36 -6.26
CA MET A 65 19.95 -18.55 -5.07
C MET A 65 19.11 -18.71 -3.79
N ASN A 66 18.02 -17.95 -3.64
CA ASN A 66 17.12 -18.08 -2.49
C ASN A 66 16.48 -19.46 -2.43
N VAL A 67 15.99 -19.99 -3.56
CA VAL A 67 15.42 -21.35 -3.65
C VAL A 67 16.48 -22.41 -3.31
N ARG A 68 17.69 -22.32 -3.88
CA ARG A 68 18.80 -23.25 -3.58
C ARG A 68 19.16 -23.25 -2.09
N SER A 69 19.21 -22.05 -1.49
CA SER A 69 19.47 -21.92 -0.06
C SER A 69 18.38 -22.59 0.79
N ALA A 70 17.12 -22.34 0.47
CA ALA A 70 15.99 -22.93 1.19
C ALA A 70 15.99 -24.47 1.07
N LEU A 71 16.35 -25.04 -0.07
CA LEU A 71 16.53 -26.48 -0.24
C LEU A 71 17.65 -27.03 0.64
N LEU A 72 18.79 -26.33 0.71
CA LEU A 72 19.90 -26.73 1.58
C LEU A 72 19.49 -26.71 3.05
N ASP A 73 18.85 -25.65 3.50
CA ASP A 73 18.39 -25.50 4.89
C ASP A 73 17.40 -26.61 5.27
N LEU A 74 16.53 -27.04 4.34
CA LEU A 74 15.62 -28.17 4.53
C LEU A 74 16.34 -29.51 4.76
N THR A 75 17.52 -29.69 4.20
CA THR A 75 18.33 -30.91 4.44
C THR A 75 18.91 -30.95 5.86
N GLN A 76 19.04 -29.80 6.52
CA GLN A 76 19.72 -29.62 7.80
C GLN A 76 18.75 -29.46 8.99
N THR A 77 17.46 -29.36 8.77
CA THR A 77 16.45 -29.15 9.83
C THR A 77 15.53 -30.36 10.02
N ASP A 78 15.05 -30.52 11.26
CA ASP A 78 13.95 -31.46 11.58
C ASP A 78 12.58 -30.84 11.32
N GLN A 79 12.48 -29.49 11.23
CA GLN A 79 11.23 -28.74 10.99
C GLN A 79 10.93 -28.54 9.49
N LYS A 80 11.12 -29.60 8.68
CA LYS A 80 11.04 -29.54 7.21
C LYS A 80 9.70 -29.05 6.70
N ALA A 81 8.60 -29.53 7.27
CA ALA A 81 7.27 -29.16 6.84
C ALA A 81 6.99 -27.66 7.04
N GLU A 82 7.40 -27.15 8.16
CA GLU A 82 7.22 -25.74 8.49
C GLU A 82 8.09 -24.86 7.60
N LEU A 83 9.40 -25.14 7.49
CA LEU A 83 10.34 -24.39 6.65
C LEU A 83 9.92 -24.43 5.17
N ALA A 84 9.46 -25.56 4.65
CA ALA A 84 8.94 -25.64 3.29
C ALA A 84 7.73 -24.73 3.08
N SER A 85 6.86 -24.65 4.06
CA SER A 85 5.62 -23.87 4.01
C SER A 85 5.86 -22.36 3.94
N TYR A 86 6.76 -21.81 4.77
CA TYR A 86 6.94 -20.37 4.86
C TYR A 86 8.17 -19.83 4.13
N THR A 87 9.04 -20.69 3.59
CA THR A 87 10.25 -20.28 2.85
C THR A 87 10.31 -20.87 1.45
N LEU A 88 10.39 -22.20 1.31
CA LEU A 88 10.60 -22.82 0.01
C LEU A 88 9.44 -22.56 -0.97
N LEU A 89 8.20 -22.80 -0.56
CA LEU A 89 7.03 -22.56 -1.41
C LEU A 89 6.92 -21.10 -1.84
N PRO A 90 6.99 -20.09 -0.96
CA PRO A 90 7.00 -18.69 -1.37
C PRO A 90 8.11 -18.37 -2.37
N PHE A 91 9.35 -18.84 -2.16
CA PHE A 91 10.46 -18.61 -3.08
C PHE A 91 10.26 -19.26 -4.45
N LEU A 92 9.75 -20.50 -4.50
CA LEU A 92 9.45 -21.16 -5.77
C LEU A 92 8.36 -20.44 -6.57
N TRP A 93 7.33 -19.95 -5.88
CA TRP A 93 6.28 -19.17 -6.51
C TRP A 93 6.82 -17.84 -7.05
N GLU A 94 7.63 -17.12 -6.27
CA GLU A 94 8.20 -15.85 -6.72
C GLU A 94 9.20 -16.06 -7.88
N LEU A 95 10.02 -17.11 -7.84
CA LEU A 95 10.92 -17.44 -8.92
C LEU A 95 10.16 -17.70 -10.25
N ARG A 96 9.10 -18.50 -10.20
CA ARG A 96 8.28 -18.78 -11.38
C ARG A 96 7.63 -17.52 -11.95
N GLU A 97 7.07 -16.68 -11.08
CA GLU A 97 6.43 -15.43 -11.48
C GLU A 97 7.44 -14.41 -12.02
N GLU A 98 8.66 -14.39 -11.47
CA GLU A 98 9.76 -13.56 -11.96
C GLU A 98 10.13 -13.94 -13.39
N ILE A 99 10.31 -15.24 -13.63
CA ILE A 99 10.64 -15.78 -14.96
C ILE A 99 9.51 -15.49 -15.96
N TYR A 100 8.26 -15.69 -15.57
CA TYR A 100 7.12 -15.42 -16.45
C TYR A 100 7.01 -13.95 -16.81
N PHE A 101 6.99 -13.07 -15.79
CA PHE A 101 6.77 -11.65 -16.03
C PHE A 101 7.89 -11.04 -16.88
N TRP A 102 9.14 -11.20 -16.47
CA TRP A 102 10.27 -10.58 -17.18
C TRP A 102 10.59 -11.27 -18.50
N GLY A 103 10.49 -12.58 -18.56
CA GLY A 103 10.83 -13.33 -19.76
C GLY A 103 9.74 -13.40 -20.85
N CYS A 104 8.46 -13.16 -20.48
CA CYS A 104 7.36 -13.34 -21.44
C CYS A 104 6.47 -12.11 -21.61
N VAL A 105 6.46 -11.18 -20.65
CA VAL A 105 5.48 -10.08 -20.57
C VAL A 105 6.14 -8.69 -20.62
N ALA A 106 7.19 -8.48 -19.84
CA ALA A 106 7.68 -7.14 -19.48
C ALA A 106 8.13 -6.26 -20.66
N GLU A 107 8.73 -6.83 -21.68
CA GLU A 107 9.28 -6.08 -22.82
C GLU A 107 8.20 -5.57 -23.80
N ASP A 108 6.98 -6.11 -23.72
CA ASP A 108 5.88 -5.78 -24.62
C ASP A 108 4.79 -4.98 -23.90
N ILE A 109 4.55 -3.75 -24.33
CA ILE A 109 3.59 -2.84 -23.68
C ILE A 109 2.15 -3.37 -23.73
N GLU A 110 1.74 -4.03 -24.83
CA GLU A 110 0.39 -4.58 -24.97
C GLU A 110 0.21 -5.77 -24.05
N LYS A 111 1.22 -6.66 -23.98
CA LYS A 111 1.21 -7.78 -23.05
C LYS A 111 1.16 -7.32 -21.59
N ARG A 112 1.93 -6.28 -21.22
CA ARG A 112 1.87 -5.70 -19.87
C ARG A 112 0.47 -5.19 -19.52
N GLN A 113 -0.18 -4.45 -20.43
CA GLN A 113 -1.52 -3.94 -20.20
C GLN A 113 -2.54 -5.07 -19.98
N VAL A 114 -2.51 -6.09 -20.80
CA VAL A 114 -3.37 -7.27 -20.63
C VAL A 114 -3.06 -8.02 -19.33
N TYR A 115 -1.79 -8.20 -18.99
CA TYR A 115 -1.37 -8.82 -17.75
C TYR A 115 -1.95 -8.10 -16.53
N TRP A 116 -1.80 -6.77 -16.45
CA TRP A 116 -2.34 -5.98 -15.34
C TRP A 116 -3.86 -6.01 -15.24
N GLN A 117 -4.55 -6.06 -16.35
CA GLN A 117 -6.03 -6.05 -16.39
C GLN A 117 -6.63 -7.43 -16.10
N GLU A 118 -6.06 -8.50 -16.62
CA GLU A 118 -6.69 -9.81 -16.65
C GLU A 118 -5.98 -10.88 -15.83
N GLU A 119 -4.64 -10.82 -15.72
CA GLU A 119 -3.83 -11.88 -15.13
C GLU A 119 -3.27 -11.54 -13.75
N PHE A 120 -2.96 -10.28 -13.48
CA PHE A 120 -2.22 -9.82 -12.30
C PHE A 120 -2.70 -10.45 -10.99
N VAL A 121 -3.99 -10.38 -10.70
CA VAL A 121 -4.55 -10.90 -9.43
C VAL A 121 -4.28 -12.39 -9.27
N SER A 122 -4.42 -13.18 -10.36
CA SER A 122 -4.21 -14.62 -10.29
C SER A 122 -2.75 -15.01 -10.03
N HIS A 123 -1.81 -14.19 -10.48
CA HIS A 123 -0.37 -14.38 -10.30
C HIS A 123 0.17 -13.86 -8.95
N HIS A 124 -0.57 -12.96 -8.30
CA HIS A 124 -0.17 -12.31 -7.05
C HIS A 124 -1.03 -12.72 -5.84
N ARG A 125 -1.59 -13.93 -5.87
CA ARG A 125 -2.36 -14.49 -4.77
C ARG A 125 -1.49 -15.13 -3.70
N ARG A 126 -2.06 -15.24 -2.50
CA ARG A 126 -1.51 -16.08 -1.44
C ARG A 126 -1.58 -17.55 -1.85
N VAL A 127 -0.49 -18.28 -1.64
CA VAL A 127 -0.35 -19.68 -2.09
C VAL A 127 -0.37 -20.71 -0.98
N ASN A 128 -0.61 -20.32 0.26
CA ASN A 128 -0.50 -21.23 1.38
C ASN A 128 -1.86 -21.59 2.02
N PRO A 129 -2.62 -22.55 1.46
CA PRO A 129 -3.93 -22.90 1.99
C PRO A 129 -3.89 -23.85 3.18
N ARG A 130 -2.73 -24.41 3.57
CA ARG A 130 -2.67 -25.57 4.50
C ARG A 130 -1.68 -25.42 5.65
N ARG A 131 -1.41 -24.21 6.13
CA ARG A 131 -0.60 -24.08 7.34
C ARG A 131 -1.36 -24.64 8.55
N ILE A 132 -0.62 -25.39 9.39
CA ILE A 132 -1.13 -26.17 10.51
C ILE A 132 -1.74 -25.27 11.61
N GLU A 133 -1.30 -24.00 11.70
CA GLU A 133 -1.85 -23.01 12.62
C GLU A 133 -2.40 -21.81 11.87
N GLN A 134 -3.68 -21.55 12.00
CA GLN A 134 -4.28 -20.29 11.62
C GLN A 134 -4.08 -19.31 12.79
N LYS A 135 -3.31 -18.26 12.56
CA LYS A 135 -3.14 -17.15 13.50
C LYS A 135 -4.04 -15.99 13.11
N LYS A 136 -4.39 -15.14 14.08
CA LYS A 136 -5.15 -13.91 13.78
C LYS A 136 -4.30 -12.96 12.94
N VAL A 137 -3.03 -12.77 13.29
CA VAL A 137 -2.11 -11.84 12.62
C VAL A 137 -0.78 -12.53 12.31
N THR A 138 -0.27 -12.32 11.10
CA THR A 138 1.13 -12.52 10.78
C THR A 138 1.84 -11.18 10.81
N ILE A 139 2.79 -10.99 11.73
CA ILE A 139 3.64 -9.81 11.82
C ILE A 139 4.92 -10.10 11.07
N PHE A 140 5.31 -9.26 10.11
CA PHE A 140 6.60 -9.40 9.47
C PHE A 140 7.46 -8.15 9.63
N ILE A 141 8.74 -8.39 9.93
CA ILE A 141 9.75 -7.35 10.13
C ILE A 141 10.90 -7.64 9.16
N PRO A 142 11.01 -6.90 8.05
CA PRO A 142 12.17 -6.97 7.18
C PRO A 142 13.31 -6.14 7.74
N ALA A 143 14.54 -6.62 7.61
CA ALA A 143 15.73 -5.86 7.96
C ALA A 143 16.87 -6.10 6.97
N CYS A 144 17.61 -5.05 6.66
CA CYS A 144 18.84 -5.07 5.90
C CYS A 144 19.90 -4.27 6.63
N ASN A 145 20.76 -4.97 7.40
CA ASN A 145 21.71 -4.32 8.31
C ASN A 145 21.01 -3.49 9.42
N HIS A 146 21.74 -2.56 10.06
CA HIS A 146 21.22 -1.69 11.11
C HIS A 146 20.67 -2.44 12.33
N LEU A 147 21.42 -3.43 12.80
CA LEU A 147 21.04 -4.32 13.90
C LEU A 147 20.56 -3.59 15.14
N GLU A 148 21.12 -2.43 15.46
CA GLU A 148 20.77 -1.64 16.66
C GLU A 148 19.31 -1.14 16.64
N TYR A 149 18.81 -0.71 15.48
CA TYR A 149 17.41 -0.33 15.31
C TYR A 149 16.51 -1.57 15.25
N THR A 150 16.95 -2.60 14.50
CA THR A 150 16.25 -3.87 14.39
C THR A 150 15.98 -4.51 15.76
N LYS A 151 16.95 -4.45 16.68
CA LYS A 151 16.77 -4.94 18.07
C LYS A 151 15.67 -4.18 18.79
N GLN A 152 15.70 -2.85 18.77
CA GLN A 152 14.68 -2.01 19.42
C GLN A 152 13.29 -2.29 18.85
N CYS A 153 13.18 -2.43 17.53
CA CYS A 153 11.94 -2.77 16.85
C CYS A 153 11.40 -4.14 17.34
N VAL A 154 12.18 -5.19 17.19
CA VAL A 154 11.78 -6.56 17.58
C VAL A 154 11.43 -6.62 19.07
N GLU A 155 12.25 -6.04 19.95
CA GLU A 155 11.98 -5.99 21.39
C GLU A 155 10.67 -5.25 21.72
N SER A 156 10.34 -4.19 21.00
CA SER A 156 9.07 -3.47 21.18
C SER A 156 7.88 -4.33 20.76
N VAL A 157 7.99 -5.03 19.64
CA VAL A 157 6.95 -5.97 19.19
C VAL A 157 6.75 -7.10 20.19
N LEU A 158 7.83 -7.71 20.68
CA LEU A 158 7.77 -8.77 21.69
C LEU A 158 7.15 -8.30 23.02
N ARG A 159 7.38 -7.04 23.38
CA ARG A 159 6.84 -6.43 24.62
C ARG A 159 5.35 -6.11 24.53
N HIS A 160 4.91 -5.58 23.39
CA HIS A 160 3.58 -4.99 23.21
C HIS A 160 2.61 -5.85 22.40
N THR A 161 2.97 -7.11 22.13
CA THR A 161 2.14 -8.00 21.30
C THR A 161 1.98 -9.37 21.94
N ASP A 162 0.75 -9.87 22.00
CA ASP A 162 0.47 -11.24 22.43
C ASP A 162 0.75 -12.23 21.27
N LEU A 163 1.91 -12.87 21.32
CA LEU A 163 2.34 -13.83 20.29
C LEU A 163 1.58 -15.16 20.29
N ARG A 164 0.66 -15.40 21.23
CA ARG A 164 -0.17 -16.61 21.22
C ARG A 164 -1.12 -16.60 20.01
N GLU A 165 -1.62 -15.42 19.63
CA GLU A 165 -2.49 -15.24 18.47
C GLU A 165 -1.76 -14.72 17.24
N CYS A 166 -0.48 -14.44 17.34
CA CYS A 166 0.32 -13.88 16.26
C CYS A 166 1.41 -14.85 15.81
N GLU A 167 1.72 -14.82 14.53
CA GLU A 167 2.94 -15.38 13.94
C GLU A 167 3.94 -14.24 13.75
N LEU A 168 5.21 -14.49 14.05
CA LEU A 168 6.30 -13.53 13.81
C LEU A 168 7.19 -14.05 12.68
N LEU A 169 7.24 -13.30 11.55
CA LEU A 169 8.15 -13.53 10.44
C LEU A 169 9.25 -12.46 10.46
N LEU A 170 10.50 -12.89 10.62
CA LEU A 170 11.68 -12.02 10.54
C LEU A 170 12.36 -12.26 9.20
N LEU A 171 12.44 -11.22 8.37
CA LEU A 171 13.00 -11.31 7.02
C LEU A 171 14.38 -10.66 6.98
N ASP A 172 15.43 -11.47 6.91
CA ASP A 172 16.78 -10.98 6.67
C ASP A 172 16.97 -10.71 5.17
N HIS A 173 17.04 -9.45 4.82
CA HIS A 173 17.07 -8.95 3.44
C HIS A 173 18.49 -8.83 2.90
N GLY A 174 19.31 -9.86 3.12
CA GLY A 174 20.70 -9.92 2.68
C GLY A 174 21.65 -9.09 3.56
N SER A 175 21.41 -9.04 4.88
CA SER A 175 22.27 -8.32 5.82
C SER A 175 23.69 -8.88 5.83
N LYS A 176 24.65 -7.98 6.03
CA LYS A 176 26.09 -8.28 6.16
C LYS A 176 26.62 -8.11 7.58
N ASP A 177 25.77 -7.62 8.49
CA ASP A 177 26.02 -7.54 9.93
C ASP A 177 25.40 -8.73 10.67
N GLU A 178 25.36 -8.69 12.01
CA GLU A 178 24.84 -9.77 12.85
C GLU A 178 23.29 -9.86 12.89
N THR A 179 22.56 -9.16 11.98
CA THR A 179 21.09 -9.16 11.96
C THR A 179 20.52 -10.55 11.77
N ALA A 180 21.06 -11.34 10.83
CA ALA A 180 20.59 -12.71 10.59
C ALA A 180 20.82 -13.60 11.84
N ALA A 181 21.99 -13.49 12.48
CA ALA A 181 22.29 -14.24 13.69
C ALA A 181 21.35 -13.87 14.85
N TYR A 182 21.07 -12.58 15.01
CA TYR A 182 20.12 -12.08 16.01
C TYR A 182 18.70 -12.64 15.78
N PHE A 183 18.21 -12.66 14.56
CA PHE A 183 16.88 -13.20 14.25
C PHE A 183 16.71 -14.65 14.69
N HIS A 184 17.73 -15.47 14.53
CA HIS A 184 17.72 -16.87 15.00
C HIS A 184 17.73 -17.02 16.53
N THR A 185 17.99 -15.95 17.30
CA THR A 185 17.88 -15.97 18.77
C THR A 185 16.45 -15.72 19.27
N ILE A 186 15.55 -15.26 18.42
CA ILE A 186 14.19 -14.88 18.81
C ILE A 186 13.31 -16.14 18.91
N PRO A 187 12.79 -16.49 20.10
CA PRO A 187 12.00 -17.71 20.27
C PRO A 187 10.71 -17.69 19.43
N ASN A 188 10.40 -18.81 18.80
CA ASN A 188 9.19 -19.02 17.99
C ASN A 188 9.05 -18.08 16.77
N ALA A 189 10.04 -17.28 16.44
CA ALA A 189 10.06 -16.51 15.21
C ALA A 189 10.42 -17.43 14.04
N LYS A 190 9.78 -17.17 12.90
CA LYS A 190 10.11 -17.77 11.61
C LYS A 190 11.05 -16.84 10.88
N VAL A 191 12.21 -17.33 10.47
CA VAL A 191 13.24 -16.52 9.79
C VAL A 191 13.27 -16.88 8.32
N ILE A 192 13.04 -15.90 7.47
CA ILE A 192 13.20 -16.01 6.02
C ILE A 192 14.45 -15.22 5.65
N ARG A 193 15.42 -15.89 5.03
CA ARG A 193 16.68 -15.26 4.63
C ARG A 193 16.80 -15.15 3.13
N PHE A 194 16.94 -13.91 2.66
CA PHE A 194 17.33 -13.61 1.28
C PHE A 194 18.85 -13.53 1.16
N ARG A 195 19.38 -13.92 0.02
CA ARG A 195 20.82 -13.85 -0.26
C ARG A 195 21.31 -12.46 -0.62
N GLU A 196 20.40 -11.62 -1.09
CA GLU A 196 20.64 -10.22 -1.46
C GLU A 196 19.42 -9.36 -1.18
N ASN A 197 19.56 -8.05 -1.32
CA ASN A 197 18.44 -7.12 -1.23
C ASN A 197 17.59 -7.22 -2.50
N VAL A 198 16.38 -7.74 -2.38
CA VAL A 198 15.43 -7.95 -3.49
C VAL A 198 14.35 -6.85 -3.56
N GLY A 199 14.62 -5.68 -2.94
CA GLY A 199 13.67 -4.56 -2.93
C GLY A 199 12.31 -4.95 -2.34
N MET A 200 11.24 -4.50 -2.96
CA MET A 200 9.86 -4.72 -2.48
C MET A 200 9.34 -6.15 -2.67
N LEU A 201 10.09 -7.02 -3.35
CA LEU A 201 9.71 -8.42 -3.52
C LEU A 201 9.59 -9.18 -2.18
N MET A 202 10.27 -8.70 -1.13
CA MET A 202 10.12 -9.23 0.22
C MET A 202 8.67 -9.20 0.71
N PHE A 203 7.85 -8.19 0.33
CA PHE A 203 6.43 -8.11 0.69
C PHE A 203 5.63 -9.24 0.05
N SER A 204 5.92 -9.57 -1.21
CA SER A 204 5.27 -10.68 -1.91
C SER A 204 5.59 -12.01 -1.22
N VAL A 205 6.85 -12.23 -0.83
CA VAL A 205 7.27 -13.43 -0.09
C VAL A 205 6.58 -13.49 1.29
N ALA A 206 6.54 -12.38 2.05
CA ALA A 206 5.86 -12.32 3.33
C ALA A 206 4.35 -12.61 3.19
N PHE A 207 3.70 -12.04 2.18
CA PHE A 207 2.29 -12.29 1.88
C PHE A 207 2.02 -13.76 1.53
N ARG A 208 2.87 -14.38 0.70
CA ARG A 208 2.74 -15.80 0.37
C ARG A 208 3.02 -16.71 1.57
N ALA A 209 3.92 -16.32 2.45
CA ALA A 209 4.23 -17.04 3.69
C ALA A 209 3.17 -16.85 4.79
N CYS A 210 2.36 -15.80 4.72
CA CYS A 210 1.40 -15.40 5.74
C CYS A 210 0.35 -16.49 6.04
N CYS A 211 0.12 -16.78 7.33
CA CYS A 211 -0.95 -17.66 7.79
C CYS A 211 -2.08 -16.90 8.53
N GLY A 212 -1.87 -15.63 8.86
CA GLY A 212 -2.85 -14.80 9.56
C GLY A 212 -4.03 -14.36 8.69
N GLN A 213 -5.11 -13.95 9.35
CA GLN A 213 -6.21 -13.21 8.70
C GLN A 213 -5.78 -11.80 8.33
N TYR A 214 -4.86 -11.24 9.12
CA TYR A 214 -4.25 -9.95 8.90
C TYR A 214 -2.74 -10.11 8.72
N LEU A 215 -2.15 -9.26 7.88
CA LEU A 215 -0.71 -9.14 7.66
C LEU A 215 -0.26 -7.79 8.22
N ALA A 216 0.60 -7.80 9.24
CA ALA A 216 1.16 -6.60 9.83
C ALA A 216 2.60 -6.39 9.37
N PHE A 217 2.86 -5.32 8.66
CA PHE A 217 4.20 -4.84 8.32
C PHE A 217 4.72 -3.91 9.42
N VAL A 218 5.95 -4.12 9.85
CA VAL A 218 6.65 -3.24 10.81
C VAL A 218 8.06 -3.00 10.28
N SER A 219 8.37 -1.75 9.91
CA SER A 219 9.74 -1.38 9.49
C SER A 219 10.72 -1.54 10.66
N ASN A 220 11.91 -2.07 10.38
CA ASN A 220 12.91 -2.36 11.42
C ASN A 220 13.49 -1.13 12.14
N ASP A 221 13.18 0.06 11.68
CA ASP A 221 13.53 1.36 12.29
C ASP A 221 12.35 2.03 12.99
N THR A 222 11.45 1.21 13.55
CA THR A 222 10.29 1.68 14.32
C THR A 222 10.26 1.07 15.72
N ILE A 223 9.54 1.73 16.64
CA ILE A 223 9.17 1.20 17.95
C ILE A 223 7.66 1.23 18.04
N VAL A 224 7.03 0.06 18.20
CA VAL A 224 5.60 -0.04 18.47
C VAL A 224 5.32 0.23 19.95
N THR A 225 4.13 0.75 20.25
CA THR A 225 3.71 1.14 21.60
C THR A 225 2.60 0.24 22.13
N GLU A 226 2.28 0.34 23.43
CA GLU A 226 1.20 -0.44 24.05
C GLU A 226 -0.12 -0.31 23.27
N GLY A 227 -0.75 -1.42 22.94
CA GLY A 227 -2.05 -1.46 22.26
C GLY A 227 -2.01 -1.20 20.75
N TRP A 228 -0.84 -0.95 20.15
CA TRP A 228 -0.72 -0.60 18.73
C TRP A 228 -1.51 -1.51 17.79
N LEU A 229 -1.33 -2.83 17.95
CA LEU A 229 -1.95 -3.80 17.05
C LEU A 229 -3.47 -3.89 17.26
N SER A 230 -3.93 -3.94 18.52
CA SER A 230 -5.35 -4.04 18.84
C SER A 230 -6.13 -2.80 18.38
N HIS A 231 -5.56 -1.60 18.49
CA HIS A 231 -6.20 -0.36 18.05
C HIS A 231 -6.29 -0.28 16.51
N LEU A 232 -5.26 -0.74 15.78
CA LEU A 232 -5.30 -0.81 14.31
C LEU A 232 -6.30 -1.87 13.83
N LEU A 233 -6.38 -3.02 14.52
CA LEU A 233 -7.37 -4.05 14.22
C LEU A 233 -8.80 -3.56 14.49
N ASP A 234 -9.03 -2.78 15.54
CA ASP A 234 -10.31 -2.17 15.86
C ASP A 234 -10.83 -1.29 14.70
N CYS A 235 -9.94 -0.53 14.05
CA CYS A 235 -10.26 0.23 12.86
C CYS A 235 -10.67 -0.70 11.69
N LEU A 236 -9.89 -1.74 11.41
CA LEU A 236 -10.15 -2.67 10.31
C LEU A 236 -11.46 -3.45 10.49
N GLU A 237 -11.80 -3.78 11.74
CA GLU A 237 -13.01 -4.54 12.07
C GLU A 237 -14.29 -3.68 12.06
N ARG A 238 -14.18 -2.37 12.30
CA ARG A 238 -15.34 -1.47 12.40
C ARG A 238 -15.61 -0.65 11.14
N GLU A 239 -14.59 -0.30 10.39
CA GLU A 239 -14.78 0.50 9.17
C GLU A 239 -15.09 -0.40 7.97
N GLU A 240 -16.15 -0.02 7.26
CA GLU A 240 -16.62 -0.77 6.09
C GLU A 240 -15.57 -0.80 4.98
N ASN A 241 -15.35 -1.97 4.40
CA ASN A 241 -14.38 -2.18 3.31
C ASN A 241 -12.94 -1.75 3.64
N ALA A 242 -12.57 -1.69 4.92
CA ALA A 242 -11.21 -1.37 5.33
C ALA A 242 -10.22 -2.45 4.87
N LEU A 243 -9.22 -2.03 4.07
CA LEU A 243 -8.11 -2.87 3.64
C LEU A 243 -6.93 -2.76 4.60
N SER A 244 -6.59 -1.53 4.97
CA SER A 244 -5.40 -1.29 5.80
C SER A 244 -5.61 -0.18 6.83
N ALA A 245 -4.90 -0.32 7.94
CA ALA A 245 -4.80 0.68 9.00
C ALA A 245 -3.32 0.91 9.33
N THR A 246 -2.92 2.19 9.47
CA THR A 246 -1.56 2.60 9.80
C THR A 246 -1.59 3.65 10.91
N PRO A 247 -0.64 3.63 11.87
CA PRO A 247 -0.55 4.65 12.90
C PRO A 247 0.07 5.94 12.37
N VAL A 248 -0.03 7.02 13.12
CA VAL A 248 0.85 8.18 12.92
C VAL A 248 2.22 7.91 13.49
N THR A 249 3.25 8.37 12.77
CA THR A 249 4.65 8.21 13.18
C THR A 249 5.43 9.48 12.89
N PRO A 250 6.53 9.79 13.61
CA PRO A 250 7.46 10.83 13.20
C PRO A 250 8.09 10.53 11.84
N PHE A 251 8.60 11.55 11.18
CA PHE A 251 9.44 11.46 9.98
C PHE A 251 8.81 10.67 8.80
N THR A 252 7.49 10.67 8.71
CA THR A 252 6.76 10.02 7.62
C THR A 252 6.23 11.07 6.66
N SER A 253 6.34 10.83 5.36
CA SER A 253 5.80 11.72 4.32
C SER A 253 4.28 11.61 4.17
N ASN A 254 3.72 12.21 3.14
CA ASN A 254 2.30 12.14 2.81
C ASN A 254 1.38 12.68 3.92
N CYS A 255 1.86 13.68 4.68
CA CYS A 255 1.12 14.25 5.83
C CYS A 255 0.59 13.18 6.83
N GLN A 256 1.32 12.09 6.98
CA GLN A 256 1.08 11.06 8.01
C GLN A 256 1.94 11.31 9.25
N GLY A 257 2.94 12.21 9.10
CA GLY A 257 3.91 12.54 10.13
C GLY A 257 3.30 13.33 11.30
N ILE A 258 3.89 13.11 12.47
CA ILE A 258 3.62 13.87 13.69
C ILE A 258 4.96 14.24 14.35
N ALA A 259 4.96 15.25 15.22
CA ALA A 259 6.15 15.60 15.99
C ALA A 259 6.67 14.41 16.81
N PRO A 260 7.99 14.16 16.84
CA PRO A 260 8.55 13.06 17.62
C PRO A 260 8.36 13.28 19.12
N CYS A 261 8.03 12.21 19.82
CA CYS A 261 8.07 12.13 21.28
C CYS A 261 9.45 11.60 21.72
N PRO A 262 10.01 12.03 22.86
CA PRO A 262 11.16 11.37 23.47
C PRO A 262 10.90 9.90 23.73
N LEU A 263 11.92 9.06 23.58
CA LEU A 263 11.79 7.61 23.85
C LEU A 263 11.52 7.31 25.32
N GLU A 264 12.04 8.15 26.22
CA GLU A 264 11.71 8.07 27.64
C GLU A 264 10.23 8.51 27.84
N GLY A 265 9.41 7.63 28.42
CA GLY A 265 7.98 7.89 28.61
C GLY A 265 7.13 7.68 27.35
N LEU A 266 7.66 6.96 26.35
CA LEU A 266 6.96 6.73 25.08
C LEU A 266 5.61 6.03 25.25
N ASP A 267 5.53 5.02 26.11
CA ASP A 267 4.30 4.25 26.32
C ASP A 267 3.22 5.09 27.05
N GLU A 268 3.61 5.89 28.05
CA GLU A 268 2.69 6.81 28.71
C GLU A 268 2.16 7.87 27.73
N PHE A 269 3.04 8.42 26.89
CA PHE A 269 2.64 9.34 25.84
C PHE A 269 1.67 8.69 24.87
N ALA A 270 1.95 7.51 24.36
CA ALA A 270 1.10 6.82 23.40
C ALA A 270 -0.28 6.47 23.98
N LYS A 271 -0.34 6.08 25.25
CA LYS A 271 -1.58 5.82 25.96
C LYS A 271 -2.44 7.10 26.11
N ASP A 272 -1.85 8.20 26.58
CA ASP A 272 -2.55 9.49 26.68
C ASP A 272 -2.99 10.01 25.29
N PHE A 273 -2.14 9.79 24.29
CA PHE A 273 -2.44 10.13 22.91
C PHE A 273 -3.66 9.39 22.37
N TYR A 274 -3.75 8.08 22.63
CA TYR A 274 -4.89 7.26 22.25
C TYR A 274 -6.17 7.67 22.98
N GLU A 275 -6.15 7.82 24.30
CA GLU A 275 -7.34 8.17 25.09
C GLU A 275 -7.96 9.51 24.65
N LYS A 276 -7.13 10.46 24.22
CA LYS A 276 -7.58 11.77 23.74
C LYS A 276 -8.16 11.75 22.32
N ARG A 277 -7.85 10.73 21.50
CA ARG A 277 -8.16 10.68 20.06
C ARG A 277 -8.91 9.45 19.63
N LYS A 278 -9.25 8.57 20.52
CA LYS A 278 -9.85 7.25 20.29
C LYS A 278 -10.94 7.28 19.21
N GLY A 279 -10.76 6.46 18.18
CA GLY A 279 -11.68 6.32 17.06
C GLY A 279 -11.53 7.43 16.00
N ASN A 280 -10.47 8.24 16.06
CA ASN A 280 -10.18 9.21 15.00
C ASN A 280 -9.40 8.53 13.87
N TRP A 281 -10.13 7.97 12.91
CA TRP A 281 -9.60 7.26 11.76
C TRP A 281 -9.94 8.00 10.48
N ARG A 282 -8.90 8.32 9.70
CA ARG A 282 -9.02 9.11 8.48
C ARG A 282 -8.85 8.21 7.26
N HIS A 283 -9.86 8.13 6.41
CA HIS A 283 -9.73 7.52 5.09
C HIS A 283 -8.75 8.32 4.23
N ARG A 284 -7.79 7.63 3.61
CA ARG A 284 -6.75 8.26 2.80
C ARG A 284 -6.75 7.69 1.38
N ALA A 285 -6.48 8.57 0.40
CA ALA A 285 -6.33 8.17 -1.00
C ALA A 285 -5.11 7.26 -1.19
N ARG A 286 -4.06 7.49 -0.42
CA ARG A 286 -2.88 6.65 -0.37
C ARG A 286 -2.28 6.65 1.03
N ILE A 287 -1.59 5.57 1.33
CA ILE A 287 -0.88 5.35 2.59
C ILE A 287 0.55 4.95 2.25
N MET A 288 1.52 5.63 2.88
CA MET A 288 2.91 5.18 2.92
C MET A 288 3.13 4.45 4.24
N PRO A 289 3.20 3.11 4.24
CA PRO A 289 3.31 2.37 5.48
C PRO A 289 4.75 2.33 5.97
N VAL A 290 5.01 2.80 7.20
CA VAL A 290 6.16 2.40 8.02
C VAL A 290 5.74 1.29 8.97
N ILE A 291 4.48 1.32 9.41
CA ILE A 291 3.75 0.26 10.07
C ILE A 291 2.39 0.21 9.40
N GLY A 292 1.94 -0.98 8.99
CA GLY A 292 0.63 -1.15 8.37
C GLY A 292 0.05 -2.52 8.65
N VAL A 293 -1.22 -2.58 9.01
CA VAL A 293 -1.97 -3.83 9.17
C VAL A 293 -2.96 -3.96 8.02
N TYR A 294 -2.96 -5.09 7.34
CA TYR A 294 -3.72 -5.34 6.12
C TYR A 294 -4.65 -6.54 6.28
N ASP A 295 -5.87 -6.43 5.78
CA ASP A 295 -6.79 -7.55 5.60
C ASP A 295 -6.30 -8.44 4.45
N VAL A 296 -5.95 -9.68 4.77
CA VAL A 296 -5.32 -10.63 3.83
C VAL A 296 -6.28 -11.09 2.74
N GLU A 297 -7.58 -11.20 3.03
CA GLU A 297 -8.58 -11.59 2.03
C GLU A 297 -8.74 -10.51 0.96
N LYS A 298 -8.75 -9.25 1.37
CA LYS A 298 -8.82 -8.11 0.44
C LYS A 298 -7.54 -7.94 -0.36
N LEU A 299 -6.36 -8.16 0.26
CA LEU A 299 -5.09 -8.23 -0.48
C LEU A 299 -5.13 -9.32 -1.55
N ASP A 300 -5.65 -10.50 -1.20
CA ASP A 300 -5.77 -11.63 -2.13
C ASP A 300 -6.72 -11.32 -3.29
N ALA A 301 -7.81 -10.58 -3.01
CA ALA A 301 -8.79 -10.16 -4.02
C ALA A 301 -8.25 -9.14 -5.03
N MET A 302 -7.20 -8.39 -4.68
CA MET A 302 -6.60 -7.37 -5.56
C MET A 302 -5.20 -7.73 -6.08
N GLY A 303 -4.60 -8.80 -5.57
CA GLY A 303 -3.17 -9.09 -5.73
C GLY A 303 -2.32 -8.11 -4.90
N PHE A 304 -1.25 -8.59 -4.26
CA PHE A 304 -0.46 -7.71 -3.39
C PHE A 304 0.65 -7.00 -4.16
N GLY A 305 1.91 -7.24 -3.92
CA GLY A 305 3.01 -6.49 -4.52
C GLY A 305 3.18 -6.71 -6.04
N ASP A 306 3.42 -5.65 -6.78
CA ASP A 306 3.77 -5.74 -8.20
C ASP A 306 5.28 -5.64 -8.39
N ARG A 307 5.86 -6.66 -9.03
CA ARG A 307 7.29 -6.71 -9.36
C ARG A 307 7.75 -5.64 -10.35
N TRP A 308 6.81 -4.97 -11.03
CA TRP A 308 7.11 -3.82 -11.88
C TRP A 308 7.73 -2.67 -11.08
N PHE A 309 7.33 -2.52 -9.81
CA PHE A 309 7.92 -1.58 -8.88
C PHE A 309 8.97 -2.26 -8.01
N GLN A 310 10.14 -2.52 -8.57
CA GLN A 310 11.26 -3.19 -7.87
C GLN A 310 11.90 -2.32 -6.78
N THR A 311 11.78 -1.00 -6.92
CA THR A 311 12.22 -0.04 -5.92
C THR A 311 11.12 0.20 -4.87
N MET A 312 11.40 0.95 -3.81
CA MET A 312 10.37 1.30 -2.81
C MET A 312 9.38 2.34 -3.32
N GLU A 313 9.78 3.17 -4.27
CA GLU A 313 8.98 4.29 -4.77
C GLU A 313 7.83 3.80 -5.65
N PHE A 314 6.65 4.38 -5.41
CA PHE A 314 5.40 4.09 -6.08
C PHE A 314 4.81 2.69 -5.86
N TRP A 315 5.43 1.82 -5.08
CA TRP A 315 4.84 0.53 -4.71
C TRP A 315 3.60 0.71 -3.84
N ASP A 316 3.67 1.57 -2.84
CA ASP A 316 2.57 1.97 -1.96
C ASP A 316 1.47 2.76 -2.69
N ASP A 317 1.86 3.62 -3.64
CA ASP A 317 0.93 4.30 -4.53
C ASP A 317 0.16 3.29 -5.40
N ASP A 318 0.85 2.29 -5.96
CA ASP A 318 0.24 1.21 -6.74
C ASP A 318 -0.76 0.39 -5.94
N VAL A 319 -0.36 -0.05 -4.74
CA VAL A 319 -1.26 -0.78 -3.83
C VAL A 319 -2.48 0.06 -3.48
N SER A 320 -2.27 1.34 -3.15
CA SER A 320 -3.33 2.27 -2.78
C SER A 320 -4.32 2.51 -3.92
N LEU A 321 -3.83 2.67 -5.14
CA LEU A 321 -4.70 2.92 -6.29
C LEU A 321 -5.53 1.67 -6.65
N ARG A 322 -4.90 0.49 -6.66
CA ARG A 322 -5.61 -0.77 -6.91
C ARG A 322 -6.67 -1.06 -5.83
N ALA A 323 -6.36 -0.77 -4.57
CA ALA A 323 -7.31 -0.87 -3.47
C ALA A 323 -8.56 -0.01 -3.71
N ARG A 324 -8.38 1.27 -4.04
CA ARG A 324 -9.49 2.19 -4.31
C ARG A 324 -10.35 1.76 -5.51
N ARG A 325 -9.74 1.30 -6.59
CA ARG A 325 -10.45 0.78 -7.77
C ARG A 325 -11.29 -0.46 -7.47
N LYS A 326 -10.97 -1.17 -6.38
CA LYS A 326 -11.79 -2.27 -5.81
C LYS A 326 -12.81 -1.79 -4.77
N GLY A 327 -12.87 -0.50 -4.46
CA GLY A 327 -13.74 0.06 -3.42
C GLY A 327 -13.25 -0.16 -2.00
N PHE A 328 -11.99 -0.58 -1.83
CA PHE A 328 -11.38 -0.74 -0.50
C PHE A 328 -10.85 0.58 0.04
N ARG A 329 -10.90 0.72 1.36
CA ARG A 329 -10.47 1.91 2.09
C ARG A 329 -9.20 1.66 2.86
N GLN A 330 -8.36 2.67 2.96
CA GLN A 330 -7.15 2.66 3.76
C GLN A 330 -7.23 3.77 4.81
N PHE A 331 -6.84 3.47 6.04
CA PHE A 331 -7.02 4.39 7.16
C PHE A 331 -5.70 4.79 7.80
N LEU A 332 -5.55 6.10 8.03
CA LEU A 332 -4.60 6.65 8.95
C LEU A 332 -5.28 6.76 10.32
N CYS A 333 -4.87 5.92 11.28
CA CYS A 333 -5.35 5.92 12.65
C CYS A 333 -4.64 7.02 13.44
N THR A 334 -5.21 8.23 13.44
CA THR A 334 -4.60 9.38 14.10
C THR A 334 -4.71 9.34 15.63
N ASP A 335 -5.29 8.28 16.16
CA ASP A 335 -5.34 7.93 17.57
C ASP A 335 -4.23 6.95 18.01
N VAL A 336 -3.50 6.32 17.08
CA VAL A 336 -2.43 5.38 17.37
C VAL A 336 -1.08 6.00 17.03
N TYR A 337 -0.20 6.12 18.02
CA TYR A 337 1.17 6.60 17.85
C TYR A 337 2.16 5.45 17.94
N CYS A 338 3.08 5.37 16.98
CA CYS A 338 4.30 4.57 17.06
C CYS A 338 5.50 5.46 16.73
N HIS A 339 6.68 5.12 17.20
CA HIS A 339 7.88 5.88 16.91
C HIS A 339 8.58 5.34 15.65
N HIS A 340 9.03 6.25 14.79
CA HIS A 340 9.88 5.94 13.64
C HIS A 340 11.14 6.80 13.73
N PHE A 341 12.31 6.20 13.56
CA PHE A 341 13.59 6.90 13.67
C PHE A 341 13.91 7.78 12.45
N GLY A 342 13.18 7.59 11.34
CA GLY A 342 13.30 8.40 10.14
C GLY A 342 14.46 8.00 9.23
N SER A 343 14.15 7.31 8.17
CA SER A 343 15.04 7.03 7.01
C SER A 343 16.47 6.57 7.34
N VAL A 344 16.69 5.92 8.48
CA VAL A 344 18.02 5.38 8.86
C VAL A 344 18.43 4.19 8.00
N THR A 345 17.47 3.54 7.35
CA THR A 345 17.68 2.38 6.47
C THR A 345 17.61 2.74 4.98
N GLY A 346 17.21 3.97 4.63
CA GLY A 346 17.09 4.46 3.25
C GLY A 346 18.43 4.87 2.64
N GLY A 347 18.79 4.33 1.49
CA GLY A 347 20.00 4.67 0.76
C GLY A 347 19.90 5.99 -0.03
N VAL A 348 21.05 6.51 -0.48
CA VAL A 348 21.23 7.80 -1.17
C VAL A 348 20.60 7.87 -2.60
N ALA A 349 19.95 6.80 -3.08
CA ALA A 349 19.50 6.65 -4.48
C ALA A 349 18.11 7.25 -4.81
N TRP A 350 17.41 7.84 -3.85
CA TRP A 350 16.00 8.25 -3.95
C TRP A 350 15.65 9.16 -5.14
N GLY A 351 16.51 10.11 -5.50
CA GLY A 351 16.17 11.09 -6.52
C GLY A 351 16.04 10.56 -7.95
N HIS A 352 16.76 9.47 -8.28
CA HIS A 352 16.74 8.89 -9.62
C HIS A 352 15.61 7.86 -9.77
N THR A 353 15.26 7.14 -8.70
CA THR A 353 14.23 6.10 -8.69
C THR A 353 12.82 6.69 -8.67
N LEU A 354 12.61 7.87 -8.04
CA LEU A 354 11.32 8.56 -8.03
C LEU A 354 10.81 8.91 -9.43
N ALA A 355 11.66 9.43 -10.31
CA ALA A 355 11.25 9.78 -11.67
C ALA A 355 10.87 8.53 -12.47
N ALA A 356 11.67 7.46 -12.35
CA ALA A 356 11.40 6.20 -13.01
C ALA A 356 10.12 5.53 -12.46
N GLY A 357 9.93 5.50 -11.15
CA GLY A 357 8.72 4.94 -10.52
C GLY A 357 7.45 5.68 -10.94
N ARG A 358 7.50 7.04 -11.05
CA ARG A 358 6.37 7.84 -11.56
C ARG A 358 6.02 7.50 -13.00
N GLU A 359 7.03 7.33 -13.85
CA GLU A 359 6.84 6.92 -15.25
C GLU A 359 6.22 5.53 -15.36
N LEU A 360 6.73 4.55 -14.61
CA LEU A 360 6.17 3.20 -14.55
C LEU A 360 4.74 3.19 -14.03
N PHE A 361 4.43 4.01 -13.03
CA PHE A 361 3.09 4.16 -12.49
C PHE A 361 2.12 4.72 -13.54
N LEU A 362 2.54 5.76 -14.26
CA LEU A 362 1.76 6.35 -15.35
C LEU A 362 1.50 5.33 -16.48
N GLN A 363 2.50 4.55 -16.86
CA GLN A 363 2.36 3.48 -17.87
C GLN A 363 1.34 2.43 -17.45
N LYS A 364 1.37 2.01 -16.18
CA LYS A 364 0.45 0.99 -15.66
C LYS A 364 -0.97 1.50 -15.50
N HIS A 365 -1.14 2.67 -14.92
CA HIS A 365 -2.44 3.15 -14.44
C HIS A 365 -3.12 4.17 -15.35
N GLY A 366 -2.39 4.76 -16.29
CA GLY A 366 -2.90 5.82 -17.18
C GLY A 366 -3.18 7.15 -16.48
N VAL A 367 -2.78 7.28 -15.20
CA VAL A 367 -2.94 8.49 -14.39
C VAL A 367 -1.65 8.81 -13.65
N ASP A 368 -1.40 10.10 -13.43
CA ASP A 368 -0.25 10.57 -12.67
C ASP A 368 -0.62 10.66 -11.19
N ALA A 369 -0.03 9.79 -10.36
CA ALA A 369 -0.27 9.80 -8.92
C ALA A 369 0.13 11.12 -8.26
N TRP A 370 1.14 11.81 -8.80
CA TRP A 370 1.68 13.06 -8.27
C TRP A 370 1.26 14.28 -9.10
N GLY A 371 0.23 14.08 -9.91
CA GLY A 371 -0.43 15.16 -10.62
C GLY A 371 -1.50 15.84 -9.79
N GLN A 372 -2.51 16.33 -10.48
CA GLN A 372 -3.65 17.01 -9.86
C GLN A 372 -4.37 16.11 -8.84
N GLY A 373 -4.67 16.66 -7.68
CA GLY A 373 -5.37 15.96 -6.61
C GLY A 373 -4.54 14.92 -5.86
N PHE A 374 -3.21 14.95 -6.05
CA PHE A 374 -2.28 14.07 -5.39
C PHE A 374 -1.92 14.55 -3.99
N CYS A 375 -1.50 15.79 -3.90
CA CYS A 375 -0.95 16.31 -2.66
C CYS A 375 -2.02 16.89 -1.76
N ARG A 376 -2.17 16.30 -0.61
CA ARG A 376 -2.75 16.99 0.53
C ARG A 376 -1.97 18.28 0.78
N SER A 377 -2.66 19.40 0.74
CA SER A 377 -2.11 20.69 1.05
C SER A 377 -2.40 21.06 2.50
N GLU A 378 -1.36 21.32 3.30
CA GLU A 378 -1.52 21.87 4.65
C GLU A 378 -2.23 23.22 4.63
N ASP A 379 -1.97 24.01 3.59
CA ASP A 379 -2.64 25.29 3.39
C ASP A 379 -4.14 25.13 3.17
N MET A 380 -4.55 24.13 2.38
CA MET A 380 -5.97 23.78 2.19
C MET A 380 -6.59 23.36 3.53
N MET A 381 -5.94 22.47 4.24
CA MET A 381 -6.43 21.96 5.53
C MET A 381 -6.55 23.05 6.59
N ALA A 382 -5.66 24.04 6.59
CA ALA A 382 -5.70 25.16 7.51
C ALA A 382 -6.89 26.11 7.27
N LEU A 383 -7.52 26.07 6.08
CA LEU A 383 -8.71 26.87 5.75
C LEU A 383 -10.02 26.17 6.14
N LEU A 384 -10.03 24.84 6.33
CA LEU A 384 -11.26 24.11 6.64
C LEU A 384 -11.94 24.59 7.94
N PRO A 385 -11.22 24.88 9.05
CA PRO A 385 -11.81 25.39 10.28
C PRO A 385 -12.43 26.80 10.16
N GLU A 386 -12.10 27.55 9.10
CA GLU A 386 -12.67 28.89 8.86
C GLU A 386 -14.09 28.84 8.27
N MET A 387 -14.56 27.63 7.87
CA MET A 387 -15.92 27.43 7.36
C MET A 387 -16.93 27.31 8.48
N GLU A 388 -17.96 28.14 8.44
CA GLU A 388 -19.14 28.01 9.28
C GLU A 388 -20.25 27.30 8.49
N LEU A 389 -20.38 26.00 8.67
CA LEU A 389 -21.41 25.17 8.05
C LEU A 389 -22.37 24.67 9.15
N PRO A 390 -23.48 25.41 9.40
CA PRO A 390 -24.40 25.08 10.50
C PRO A 390 -25.19 23.78 10.22
N GLU A 391 -25.38 23.40 8.96
CA GLU A 391 -26.16 22.25 8.56
C GLU A 391 -25.50 20.94 9.02
N THR A 392 -26.32 19.94 9.38
CA THR A 392 -25.86 18.59 9.69
C THR A 392 -25.56 17.76 8.43
N SER A 393 -26.23 18.07 7.32
CA SER A 393 -26.04 17.42 6.03
C SER A 393 -25.40 18.39 5.05
N ILE A 394 -24.23 18.05 4.55
CA ILE A 394 -23.42 18.87 3.65
C ILE A 394 -23.47 18.29 2.24
N SER A 395 -23.94 19.10 1.29
CA SER A 395 -23.83 18.80 -0.14
C SER A 395 -22.50 19.36 -0.65
N PHE A 396 -21.61 18.48 -1.09
CA PHE A 396 -20.22 18.77 -1.45
C PHE A 396 -19.96 18.40 -2.92
N LEU A 397 -19.44 19.34 -3.71
CA LEU A 397 -18.99 19.13 -5.08
C LEU A 397 -17.48 19.29 -5.16
N ALA A 398 -16.81 18.27 -5.68
CA ALA A 398 -15.39 18.29 -6.01
C ALA A 398 -15.21 18.44 -7.53
N VAL A 399 -14.39 19.40 -7.96
CA VAL A 399 -14.18 19.77 -9.36
C VAL A 399 -12.71 19.60 -9.72
N ASP A 400 -12.44 18.69 -10.65
CA ASP A 400 -11.09 18.39 -11.18
C ASP A 400 -10.04 18.12 -10.07
N CYS A 401 -10.43 17.34 -9.07
CA CYS A 401 -9.58 16.96 -7.93
C CYS A 401 -8.79 15.66 -8.16
N GLY A 402 -8.44 15.34 -9.40
CA GLY A 402 -7.59 14.22 -9.80
C GLY A 402 -7.97 12.91 -9.14
N ILE A 403 -7.02 12.25 -8.50
CA ILE A 403 -7.22 10.98 -7.79
C ILE A 403 -8.01 11.11 -6.48
N GLY A 404 -8.39 12.32 -6.05
CA GLY A 404 -9.33 12.54 -4.95
C GLY A 404 -8.73 12.68 -3.55
N ASP A 405 -7.42 12.89 -3.40
CA ASP A 405 -6.79 13.03 -2.08
C ASP A 405 -7.40 14.18 -1.27
N SER A 406 -7.57 15.35 -1.91
CA SER A 406 -8.23 16.51 -1.32
C SER A 406 -9.71 16.28 -0.99
N ILE A 407 -10.41 15.46 -1.79
CA ILE A 407 -11.81 15.08 -1.52
C ILE A 407 -11.91 14.36 -0.18
N PHE A 408 -11.05 13.35 0.02
CA PHE A 408 -11.07 12.54 1.24
C PHE A 408 -10.68 13.35 2.48
N GLU A 409 -9.76 14.30 2.36
CA GLU A 409 -9.42 15.18 3.48
C GLU A 409 -10.57 16.09 3.90
N VAL A 410 -11.32 16.64 2.92
CA VAL A 410 -12.53 17.42 3.22
C VAL A 410 -13.61 16.53 3.85
N GLN A 411 -13.83 15.32 3.31
CA GLN A 411 -14.77 14.36 3.90
C GLN A 411 -14.41 13.98 5.34
N ASN A 412 -13.11 13.70 5.60
CA ASN A 412 -12.62 13.41 6.96
C ASN A 412 -12.88 14.58 7.92
N TYR A 413 -12.52 15.80 7.51
CA TYR A 413 -12.76 16.99 8.33
C TYR A 413 -14.25 17.14 8.67
N LEU A 414 -15.13 17.03 7.69
CA LEU A 414 -16.57 17.16 7.90
C LEU A 414 -17.13 16.02 8.78
N LYS A 415 -16.65 14.79 8.59
CA LYS A 415 -17.00 13.63 9.44
C LYS A 415 -16.59 13.89 10.92
N GLU A 416 -15.38 14.42 11.14
CA GLU A 416 -14.89 14.78 12.49
C GLU A 416 -15.75 15.87 13.16
N GLN A 417 -16.38 16.75 12.36
CA GLN A 417 -17.35 17.74 12.84
C GLN A 417 -18.77 17.16 13.00
N GLY A 418 -18.94 15.83 12.89
CA GLY A 418 -20.24 15.18 13.02
C GLY A 418 -21.20 15.42 11.85
N LYS A 419 -20.69 15.85 10.68
CA LYS A 419 -21.50 16.12 9.50
C LYS A 419 -21.74 14.86 8.67
N GLN A 420 -22.93 14.77 8.06
CA GLN A 420 -23.23 13.82 6.99
C GLN A 420 -22.90 14.49 5.66
N VAL A 421 -22.10 13.83 4.82
CA VAL A 421 -21.57 14.43 3.59
C VAL A 421 -22.10 13.68 2.37
N GLN A 422 -22.75 14.40 1.46
CA GLN A 422 -23.11 13.90 0.13
C GLN A 422 -22.14 14.50 -0.89
N THR A 423 -21.20 13.70 -1.37
CA THR A 423 -20.15 14.15 -2.26
C THR A 423 -20.47 13.81 -3.71
N TYR A 424 -20.30 14.78 -4.60
CA TYR A 424 -20.34 14.62 -6.04
C TYR A 424 -19.00 15.04 -6.63
N ALA A 425 -18.56 14.38 -7.67
CA ALA A 425 -17.30 14.70 -8.35
C ALA A 425 -17.52 14.99 -9.83
N LEU A 426 -16.75 15.95 -10.34
CA LEU A 426 -16.73 16.39 -11.73
C LEU A 426 -15.28 16.46 -12.18
N SER A 427 -14.96 15.83 -13.32
CA SER A 427 -13.61 15.93 -13.92
C SER A 427 -13.67 15.87 -15.44
N GLU A 428 -12.73 16.54 -16.12
CA GLU A 428 -12.51 16.40 -17.56
C GLU A 428 -11.78 15.08 -17.90
N VAL A 429 -11.16 14.43 -16.92
CA VAL A 429 -10.35 13.22 -17.10
C VAL A 429 -11.12 12.00 -16.60
N GLU A 430 -11.67 11.20 -17.54
CA GLU A 430 -12.39 9.95 -17.21
C GLU A 430 -11.50 8.94 -16.46
N GLY A 431 -10.19 8.96 -16.69
CA GLY A 431 -9.24 8.04 -16.03
C GLY A 431 -9.28 8.08 -14.51
N TYR A 432 -9.67 9.20 -13.89
CA TYR A 432 -9.81 9.33 -12.43
C TYR A 432 -11.11 8.74 -11.86
N ARG A 433 -12.08 8.39 -12.72
CA ARG A 433 -13.38 7.88 -12.27
C ARG A 433 -13.23 6.66 -11.36
N GLY A 434 -12.43 5.68 -11.76
CA GLY A 434 -12.23 4.46 -10.99
C GLY A 434 -11.66 4.69 -9.60
N ASP A 435 -10.93 5.80 -9.42
CA ASP A 435 -10.24 6.15 -8.19
C ASP A 435 -11.11 6.92 -7.20
N VAL A 436 -12.17 7.58 -7.69
CA VAL A 436 -13.02 8.48 -6.89
C VAL A 436 -14.46 7.97 -6.76
N PHE A 437 -15.04 7.44 -7.84
CA PHE A 437 -16.45 7.06 -7.90
C PHE A 437 -16.90 6.09 -6.80
N PRO A 438 -16.09 5.10 -6.34
CA PRO A 438 -16.51 4.21 -5.25
C PRO A 438 -16.78 4.92 -3.91
N PHE A 439 -16.36 6.18 -3.75
CA PHE A 439 -16.41 6.92 -2.49
C PHE A 439 -17.25 8.20 -2.54
N VAL A 440 -18.00 8.38 -3.64
CA VAL A 440 -18.87 9.54 -3.85
C VAL A 440 -20.26 9.10 -4.31
N GLN A 441 -21.28 9.95 -4.14
CA GLN A 441 -22.66 9.66 -4.56
C GLN A 441 -22.88 9.80 -6.07
N GLY A 442 -22.00 10.52 -6.76
CA GLY A 442 -22.09 10.70 -8.20
C GLY A 442 -20.81 11.23 -8.82
N TRP A 443 -20.56 10.79 -10.06
CA TRP A 443 -19.46 11.23 -10.90
C TRP A 443 -20.01 11.75 -12.23
N HIS A 444 -19.43 12.85 -12.72
CA HIS A 444 -19.70 13.38 -14.05
C HIS A 444 -18.39 13.65 -14.80
N THR A 445 -18.27 13.11 -16.00
CA THR A 445 -17.13 13.41 -16.89
C THR A 445 -17.48 14.57 -17.78
N ALA A 446 -16.76 15.67 -17.62
CA ALA A 446 -17.02 16.95 -18.31
C ALA A 446 -16.41 16.96 -19.72
N VAL A 447 -16.92 16.15 -20.63
CA VAL A 447 -16.43 16.07 -22.02
C VAL A 447 -16.61 17.39 -22.79
N GLU A 448 -17.59 18.21 -22.41
CA GLU A 448 -17.85 19.54 -22.92
C GLU A 448 -17.04 20.66 -22.22
N GLY A 449 -16.21 20.28 -21.28
CA GLY A 449 -15.44 21.16 -20.38
C GLY A 449 -16.15 21.46 -19.08
N THR A 450 -15.36 21.71 -18.03
CA THR A 450 -15.82 21.89 -16.64
C THR A 450 -16.88 22.97 -16.47
N ALA A 451 -16.73 24.14 -17.13
CA ALA A 451 -17.67 25.26 -17.03
C ALA A 451 -19.05 24.91 -17.62
N ALA A 452 -19.08 24.23 -18.78
CA ALA A 452 -20.30 23.78 -19.41
C ALA A 452 -21.00 22.69 -18.57
N ALA A 453 -20.25 21.74 -18.04
CA ALA A 453 -20.77 20.69 -17.17
C ALA A 453 -21.38 21.26 -15.88
N LEU A 454 -20.74 22.23 -15.23
CA LEU A 454 -21.29 22.94 -14.07
C LEU A 454 -22.64 23.62 -14.41
N THR A 455 -22.76 24.18 -15.60
CA THR A 455 -23.97 24.87 -16.02
C THR A 455 -25.08 23.89 -16.39
N ASN A 456 -24.77 22.81 -17.09
CA ASN A 456 -25.74 21.88 -17.66
C ASN A 456 -26.05 20.68 -16.74
N ALA A 457 -25.02 19.89 -16.38
CA ALA A 457 -25.21 18.66 -15.61
C ALA A 457 -25.61 18.92 -14.15
N PHE A 458 -25.21 20.07 -13.60
CA PHE A 458 -25.53 20.48 -12.23
C PHE A 458 -26.48 21.67 -12.16
N ALA A 459 -27.23 21.99 -13.26
CA ALA A 459 -28.14 23.13 -13.34
C ALA A 459 -29.09 23.27 -12.13
N GLU A 460 -29.72 22.16 -11.75
CA GLU A 460 -30.73 22.09 -10.68
C GLU A 460 -30.14 21.86 -9.28
N ARG A 461 -28.81 21.64 -9.18
CA ARG A 461 -28.16 21.35 -7.89
C ARG A 461 -27.45 22.57 -7.32
N ARG A 462 -27.50 22.66 -6.01
CA ARG A 462 -26.76 23.65 -5.20
C ARG A 462 -26.01 22.93 -4.10
N PHE A 463 -24.84 23.45 -3.77
CA PHE A 463 -23.90 22.82 -2.85
C PHE A 463 -23.60 23.72 -1.66
N SER A 464 -23.42 23.12 -0.49
CA SER A 464 -22.92 23.82 0.70
C SER A 464 -21.43 24.15 0.54
N LEU A 465 -20.69 23.27 -0.17
CA LEU A 465 -19.26 23.40 -0.40
C LEU A 465 -18.90 22.97 -1.82
N ILE A 466 -18.06 23.76 -2.49
CA ILE A 466 -17.39 23.38 -3.73
C ILE A 466 -15.88 23.40 -3.48
N LEU A 467 -15.19 22.32 -3.80
CA LEU A 467 -13.73 22.23 -3.84
C LEU A 467 -13.29 22.23 -5.32
N THR A 468 -12.30 23.04 -5.67
CA THR A 468 -11.74 22.99 -7.03
C THR A 468 -10.22 23.17 -7.01
N GLU A 469 -9.53 22.26 -7.69
CA GLU A 469 -8.10 22.37 -8.00
C GLU A 469 -7.84 22.95 -9.39
N LYS A 470 -8.91 23.16 -10.16
CA LYS A 470 -8.83 23.78 -11.48
C LYS A 470 -8.85 25.30 -11.36
N SER A 471 -7.80 25.94 -11.86
CA SER A 471 -7.73 27.40 -11.99
C SER A 471 -8.61 27.92 -13.13
N GLY A 472 -8.97 29.21 -13.06
CA GLY A 472 -9.66 29.92 -14.15
C GLY A 472 -11.17 29.65 -14.29
N LEU A 473 -11.79 28.97 -13.32
CA LEU A 473 -13.25 28.86 -13.27
C LEU A 473 -13.91 30.22 -12.95
N SER A 474 -15.03 30.52 -13.59
CA SER A 474 -15.78 31.76 -13.35
C SER A 474 -16.40 31.75 -11.95
N GLY A 475 -16.14 32.81 -11.18
CA GLY A 475 -16.79 33.03 -9.87
C GLY A 475 -18.32 33.12 -9.98
N GLU A 476 -18.88 33.56 -11.12
CA GLU A 476 -20.31 33.59 -11.39
C GLU A 476 -20.90 32.18 -11.43
N ILE A 477 -20.32 31.29 -12.22
CA ILE A 477 -20.75 29.89 -12.33
C ILE A 477 -20.67 29.18 -10.98
N LEU A 478 -19.58 29.38 -10.24
CA LEU A 478 -19.41 28.77 -8.92
C LEU A 478 -20.43 29.32 -7.90
N ALA A 479 -20.66 30.66 -7.90
CA ALA A 479 -21.65 31.29 -7.04
C ALA A 479 -23.08 30.81 -7.33
N GLU A 480 -23.44 30.62 -8.59
CA GLU A 480 -24.73 30.04 -8.98
C GLU A 480 -24.93 28.61 -8.46
N ARG A 481 -23.88 27.82 -8.34
CA ARG A 481 -23.94 26.44 -7.85
C ARG A 481 -23.88 26.32 -6.32
N LEU A 482 -23.65 27.42 -5.58
CA LEU A 482 -23.67 27.44 -4.13
C LEU A 482 -25.05 27.72 -3.52
N LEU A 483 -25.33 27.12 -2.39
CA LEU A 483 -26.36 27.55 -1.45
C LEU A 483 -26.00 28.94 -0.88
N PRO A 484 -26.97 29.73 -0.40
CA PRO A 484 -26.66 30.95 0.36
C PRO A 484 -25.76 30.60 1.57
N GLY A 485 -24.71 31.39 1.80
CA GLY A 485 -23.74 31.12 2.85
C GLY A 485 -22.73 29.99 2.58
N GLY A 486 -22.87 29.27 1.47
CA GLY A 486 -21.97 28.19 1.07
C GLY A 486 -20.59 28.69 0.67
N TYR A 487 -19.62 27.77 0.57
CA TYR A 487 -18.20 28.08 0.37
C TYR A 487 -17.64 27.48 -0.92
N VAL A 488 -16.65 28.16 -1.50
CA VAL A 488 -15.71 27.60 -2.49
C VAL A 488 -14.32 27.58 -1.88
N LEU A 489 -13.73 26.41 -1.84
CA LEU A 489 -12.32 26.20 -1.54
C LEU A 489 -11.58 25.98 -2.86
N ALA A 490 -10.78 26.94 -3.27
CA ALA A 490 -10.19 26.97 -4.60
C ALA A 490 -8.68 27.18 -4.58
N MET A 491 -8.00 26.47 -5.49
CA MET A 491 -6.57 26.65 -5.74
C MET A 491 -6.37 27.72 -6.85
N ASP A 492 -5.41 28.63 -6.64
CA ASP A 492 -4.97 29.65 -7.61
C ASP A 492 -6.13 30.41 -8.32
N SER A 493 -7.17 30.81 -7.55
CA SER A 493 -8.36 31.44 -8.08
C SER A 493 -8.67 32.80 -7.46
N GLU A 494 -9.12 33.76 -8.27
CA GLU A 494 -9.62 35.07 -7.86
C GLU A 494 -11.12 35.20 -8.21
N LEU A 495 -11.96 35.17 -7.16
CA LEU A 495 -13.43 35.08 -7.31
C LEU A 495 -14.18 36.30 -6.73
N THR A 496 -13.47 37.43 -6.53
CA THR A 496 -13.91 38.62 -5.77
C THR A 496 -15.19 39.28 -6.26
N LYS A 497 -15.55 39.13 -7.54
CA LYS A 497 -16.73 39.78 -8.09
C LYS A 497 -18.08 39.20 -7.60
N TYR A 498 -18.08 37.90 -7.26
CA TYR A 498 -19.30 37.14 -6.96
C TYR A 498 -19.31 36.52 -5.57
N LEU A 499 -18.14 36.44 -4.95
CA LEU A 499 -17.92 35.80 -3.67
C LEU A 499 -17.06 36.69 -2.78
N ARG A 500 -17.24 36.60 -1.47
CA ARG A 500 -16.40 37.28 -0.47
C ARG A 500 -15.25 36.36 -0.08
N LEU A 501 -14.02 36.86 -0.09
CA LEU A 501 -12.88 36.14 0.45
C LEU A 501 -13.06 35.97 1.97
N ALA A 502 -13.04 34.71 2.42
CA ALA A 502 -13.08 34.34 3.85
C ALA A 502 -11.68 34.07 4.41
N GLY A 503 -10.80 33.40 3.62
CA GLY A 503 -9.44 33.12 4.05
C GLY A 503 -8.52 32.83 2.85
N ARG A 504 -7.19 32.92 3.08
CA ARG A 504 -6.15 32.56 2.10
C ARG A 504 -4.94 31.96 2.80
N LYS A 505 -4.41 30.85 2.25
CA LYS A 505 -3.16 30.21 2.66
C LYS A 505 -2.44 29.69 1.43
N GLY A 506 -1.21 30.13 1.19
CA GLY A 506 -0.43 29.76 0.01
C GLY A 506 -1.22 29.92 -1.28
N HIS A 507 -1.33 28.86 -2.04
CA HIS A 507 -2.11 28.79 -3.29
C HIS A 507 -3.62 28.59 -3.08
N TRP A 508 -4.09 28.38 -1.86
CA TRP A 508 -5.48 28.11 -1.54
C TRP A 508 -6.21 29.33 -1.02
N SER A 509 -7.45 29.46 -1.43
CA SER A 509 -8.36 30.51 -0.98
C SER A 509 -9.75 29.96 -0.68
N LEU A 510 -10.32 30.45 0.40
CA LEU A 510 -11.69 30.15 0.84
C LEU A 510 -12.58 31.35 0.52
N TRP A 511 -13.64 31.12 -0.22
CA TRP A 511 -14.60 32.13 -0.66
C TRP A 511 -16.00 31.78 -0.18
N GLN A 512 -16.76 32.76 0.24
CA GLN A 512 -18.11 32.58 0.75
C GLN A 512 -19.14 33.30 -0.13
N LYS A 513 -20.25 32.62 -0.43
CA LYS A 513 -21.41 33.23 -1.05
C LYS A 513 -22.14 34.10 -0.03
N MET A 514 -22.30 35.38 -0.34
CA MET A 514 -23.06 36.36 0.44
C MET A 514 -24.56 36.11 0.37
#